data_872aa5389a2891d17533d12808bc3747
#
_entry.id   872aa5389a2891d17533d12808bc3747
#
_cell.length_a   1.000
_cell.length_b   1.000
_cell.length_c   1.000
_cell.angle_alpha   90.00
_cell.angle_beta   90.00
_cell.angle_gamma   90.00
#
_symmetry.space_group_name_H-M   'P 1'
#
loop_
_entity.id
_entity.type
_entity.pdbx_description
1 polymer ?
#
loop_
_entity_poly.entity_id
_entity_poly.type
_entity_poly.pdbx_seq_one_letter_code
_entity_poly.pdbx_strand_id
1 'polypeptide(L)'
;MPAAKHLAKSHSRVGAVVADVWSQLPVRDGSVHAIMDVFAPRNPAEFARVLAPGGEVVALIAHQGHLDELRDPLGILGVEAGKLERMVEQAKGHLELASEPQLIEYTMRLERDAIAAQVGMSPSARHVAPDVLQERLAALPEHMDVTARGQLVRLRKA
;
A
#
# COMPACT_ATOMS: atom_id res chain seq x y z
N MET A 1 -9.27 11.53 14.38
CA MET A 1 -8.36 10.88 13.42
C MET A 1 -7.51 11.92 12.69
N PRO A 2 -6.20 12.05 12.98
CA PRO A 2 -5.35 13.10 12.41
C PRO A 2 -5.23 12.99 10.88
N ALA A 3 -5.02 11.78 10.35
CA ALA A 3 -4.81 11.55 8.91
C ALA A 3 -6.00 12.02 8.03
N ALA A 4 -7.24 11.71 8.42
CA ALA A 4 -8.42 12.14 7.67
C ALA A 4 -8.58 13.67 7.67
N LYS A 5 -8.28 14.33 8.80
CA LYS A 5 -8.29 15.81 8.87
C LYS A 5 -7.19 16.42 7.99
N HIS A 6 -6.02 15.79 7.94
CA HIS A 6 -4.93 16.24 7.10
C HIS A 6 -5.28 16.09 5.62
N LEU A 7 -5.80 14.93 5.23
CA LEU A 7 -6.24 14.65 3.86
C LEU A 7 -7.33 15.64 3.41
N ALA A 8 -8.36 15.88 4.23
CA ALA A 8 -9.43 16.82 3.90
C ALA A 8 -8.97 18.26 3.67
N LYS A 9 -7.80 18.63 4.21
CA LYS A 9 -7.21 19.98 4.06
C LYS A 9 -6.19 20.06 2.91
N SER A 10 -5.84 18.95 2.27
CA SER A 10 -4.78 18.92 1.26
C SER A 10 -5.16 19.68 -0.01
N HIS A 11 -6.44 19.66 -0.40
CA HIS A 11 -6.93 20.37 -1.59
C HIS A 11 -8.45 20.56 -1.52
N SER A 12 -8.99 21.63 -2.11
CA SER A 12 -10.42 21.94 -2.10
C SER A 12 -11.34 20.89 -2.77
N ARG A 13 -10.78 20.08 -3.68
CA ARG A 13 -11.49 18.97 -4.34
C ARG A 13 -11.33 17.61 -3.64
N VAL A 14 -10.65 17.56 -2.49
CA VAL A 14 -10.44 16.33 -1.74
C VAL A 14 -11.45 16.22 -0.61
N GLY A 15 -12.27 15.17 -0.65
CA GLY A 15 -13.09 14.72 0.47
C GLY A 15 -12.37 13.59 1.22
N ALA A 16 -12.42 13.62 2.55
CA ALA A 16 -11.87 12.52 3.37
C ALA A 16 -12.99 11.75 4.03
N VAL A 17 -13.00 10.44 3.86
CA VAL A 17 -13.94 9.50 4.47
C VAL A 17 -13.16 8.48 5.27
N VAL A 18 -13.66 8.13 6.45
CA VAL A 18 -13.16 7.02 7.25
C VAL A 18 -14.20 5.91 7.19
N ALA A 19 -13.84 4.80 6.58
CA ALA A 19 -14.71 3.64 6.41
C ALA A 19 -13.93 2.35 6.58
N ASP A 20 -14.64 1.27 6.86
CA ASP A 20 -14.10 -0.08 6.81
C ASP A 20 -14.16 -0.56 5.34
N VAL A 21 -13.00 -0.86 4.75
CA VAL A 21 -12.92 -1.32 3.36
C VAL A 21 -13.60 -2.68 3.13
N TRP A 22 -13.78 -3.47 4.19
CA TRP A 22 -14.46 -4.77 4.13
C TRP A 22 -15.98 -4.67 4.21
N SER A 23 -16.48 -3.47 4.51
CA SER A 23 -17.90 -3.13 4.51
C SER A 23 -18.25 -2.34 3.25
N GLN A 24 -19.54 -2.06 3.06
CA GLN A 24 -19.99 -1.19 1.98
C GLN A 24 -19.45 0.24 2.19
N LEU A 25 -18.71 0.74 1.22
CA LEU A 25 -18.18 2.10 1.23
C LEU A 25 -19.31 3.11 0.99
N PRO A 26 -19.28 4.30 1.63
CA PRO A 26 -20.28 5.35 1.41
C PRO A 26 -20.06 6.06 0.06
N VAL A 27 -19.97 5.27 -0.98
CA VAL A 27 -19.75 5.69 -2.37
C VAL A 27 -20.83 5.07 -3.23
N ARG A 28 -21.43 5.85 -4.11
CA ARG A 28 -22.51 5.42 -5.00
C ARG A 28 -22.00 4.38 -6.00
N ASP A 29 -22.85 3.44 -6.36
CA ASP A 29 -22.59 2.46 -7.41
C ASP A 29 -22.25 3.15 -8.72
N GLY A 30 -21.23 2.62 -9.42
CA GLY A 30 -20.86 3.07 -10.75
C GLY A 30 -20.48 4.55 -10.86
N SER A 31 -19.98 5.18 -9.81
CA SER A 31 -19.71 6.63 -9.77
C SER A 31 -18.25 7.02 -9.80
N VAL A 32 -17.33 6.05 -9.69
CA VAL A 32 -15.88 6.28 -9.60
C VAL A 32 -15.19 5.82 -10.88
N HIS A 33 -14.42 6.70 -11.51
CA HIS A 33 -13.71 6.38 -12.75
C HIS A 33 -12.33 5.77 -12.51
N ALA A 34 -11.72 6.06 -11.37
CA ALA A 34 -10.44 5.48 -10.99
C ALA A 34 -10.36 5.25 -9.48
N ILE A 35 -9.83 4.11 -9.08
CA ILE A 35 -9.47 3.79 -7.70
C ILE A 35 -7.96 3.65 -7.62
N MET A 36 -7.31 4.39 -6.72
CA MET A 36 -5.90 4.23 -6.43
C MET A 36 -5.74 3.50 -5.11
N ASP A 37 -5.15 2.31 -5.13
CA ASP A 37 -4.90 1.45 -3.98
C ASP A 37 -3.38 1.28 -3.77
N VAL A 38 -2.81 2.02 -2.84
CA VAL A 38 -1.37 2.04 -2.60
C VAL A 38 -1.06 1.39 -1.25
N PHE A 39 -0.46 0.19 -1.28
CA PHE A 39 -0.09 -0.60 -0.10
C PHE A 39 -1.24 -0.79 0.91
N ALA A 40 -2.48 -0.82 0.41
CA ALA A 40 -3.70 -0.84 1.20
C ALA A 40 -4.46 -2.18 1.11
N PRO A 41 -5.37 -2.48 2.03
CA PRO A 41 -6.29 -3.61 1.90
C PRO A 41 -7.30 -3.36 0.78
N ARG A 42 -7.75 -4.44 0.13
CA ARG A 42 -8.61 -4.42 -1.05
C ARG A 42 -9.87 -5.24 -0.86
N ASN A 43 -10.99 -4.69 -1.32
CA ASN A 43 -12.26 -5.40 -1.44
C ASN A 43 -12.69 -5.38 -2.93
N PRO A 44 -12.35 -6.40 -3.73
CA PRO A 44 -12.60 -6.40 -5.17
C PRO A 44 -14.09 -6.28 -5.52
N ALA A 45 -14.97 -6.90 -4.75
CA ALA A 45 -16.42 -6.80 -4.95
C ALA A 45 -16.91 -5.35 -4.80
N GLU A 46 -16.45 -4.69 -3.75
CA GLU A 46 -16.83 -3.32 -3.46
C GLU A 46 -16.21 -2.33 -4.46
N PHE A 47 -14.95 -2.57 -4.86
CA PHE A 47 -14.30 -1.78 -5.91
C PHE A 47 -15.06 -1.91 -7.23
N ALA A 48 -15.46 -3.13 -7.62
CA ALA A 48 -16.27 -3.36 -8.81
C ALA A 48 -17.65 -2.68 -8.72
N ARG A 49 -18.28 -2.65 -7.53
CA ARG A 49 -19.57 -1.97 -7.33
C ARG A 49 -19.46 -0.46 -7.60
N VAL A 50 -18.45 0.20 -7.04
CA VAL A 50 -18.32 1.67 -7.12
C VAL A 50 -17.74 2.15 -8.45
N LEU A 51 -17.00 1.30 -9.19
CA LEU A 51 -16.43 1.65 -10.48
C LEU A 51 -17.52 1.93 -11.52
N ALA A 52 -17.39 3.05 -12.20
CA ALA A 52 -18.17 3.38 -13.39
C ALA A 52 -17.81 2.45 -14.55
N PRO A 53 -18.65 2.33 -15.58
CA PRO A 53 -18.29 1.64 -16.84
C PRO A 53 -17.00 2.23 -17.40
N GLY A 54 -16.03 1.37 -17.72
CA GLY A 54 -14.71 1.78 -18.22
C GLY A 54 -13.76 2.33 -17.15
N GLY A 55 -14.16 2.34 -15.87
CA GLY A 55 -13.29 2.72 -14.76
C GLY A 55 -12.26 1.65 -14.42
N GLU A 56 -11.18 2.05 -13.78
CA GLU A 56 -10.03 1.19 -13.46
C GLU A 56 -9.64 1.26 -11.97
N VAL A 57 -9.06 0.17 -11.49
CA VAL A 57 -8.27 0.15 -10.25
C VAL A 57 -6.79 0.16 -10.61
N VAL A 58 -6.04 1.10 -10.05
CA VAL A 58 -4.59 1.16 -10.13
C VAL A 58 -4.05 0.81 -8.76
N ALA A 59 -3.53 -0.40 -8.61
CA ALA A 59 -2.98 -0.88 -7.35
C ALA A 59 -1.45 -0.89 -7.39
N LEU A 60 -0.82 -0.39 -6.33
CA LEU A 60 0.61 -0.56 -6.08
C LEU A 60 0.78 -1.52 -4.89
N ILE A 61 1.33 -2.69 -5.16
CA ILE A 61 1.61 -3.71 -4.14
C ILE A 61 3.12 -3.86 -3.93
N ALA A 62 3.54 -4.13 -2.70
CA ALA A 62 4.94 -4.41 -2.43
C ALA A 62 5.38 -5.71 -3.13
N HIS A 63 6.54 -5.65 -3.79
CA HIS A 63 7.19 -6.79 -4.43
C HIS A 63 8.31 -7.34 -3.55
N GLN A 64 8.74 -8.58 -3.80
CA GLN A 64 9.89 -9.16 -3.11
C GLN A 64 11.11 -8.24 -3.21
N GLY A 65 11.85 -8.10 -2.12
CA GLY A 65 12.97 -7.17 -2.02
C GLY A 65 12.59 -5.73 -1.66
N HIS A 66 11.31 -5.41 -1.41
CA HIS A 66 10.92 -4.10 -0.93
C HIS A 66 11.43 -3.85 0.49
N LEU A 67 12.29 -2.84 0.65
CA LEU A 67 12.94 -2.45 1.91
C LEU A 67 13.79 -3.58 2.55
N ASP A 68 14.34 -4.48 1.75
CA ASP A 68 15.09 -5.64 2.25
C ASP A 68 16.33 -5.23 3.05
N GLU A 69 16.93 -4.08 2.74
CA GLU A 69 18.08 -3.53 3.47
C GLU A 69 17.76 -3.23 4.95
N LEU A 70 16.49 -3.01 5.27
CA LEU A 70 16.01 -2.77 6.64
C LEU A 70 15.60 -4.05 7.37
N ARG A 71 15.50 -5.17 6.66
CA ARG A 71 14.93 -6.42 7.18
C ARG A 71 15.76 -6.99 8.32
N ASP A 72 17.03 -7.28 8.06
CA ASP A 72 17.91 -7.89 9.06
C ASP A 72 18.26 -6.92 10.20
N PRO A 73 18.66 -5.64 9.91
CA PRO A 73 19.01 -4.72 10.98
C PRO A 73 17.85 -4.44 11.95
N LEU A 74 16.62 -4.32 11.44
CA LEU A 74 15.47 -3.96 12.26
C LEU A 74 14.59 -5.15 12.65
N GLY A 75 14.81 -6.34 12.07
CA GLY A 75 14.00 -7.52 12.30
C GLY A 75 12.56 -7.39 11.77
N ILE A 76 12.41 -6.67 10.65
CA ILE A 76 11.11 -6.47 10.03
C ILE A 76 10.77 -7.61 9.06
N LEU A 77 9.48 -7.77 8.80
CA LEU A 77 8.99 -8.80 7.89
C LEU A 77 9.29 -8.44 6.43
N GLY A 78 9.78 -9.41 5.68
CA GLY A 78 9.92 -9.29 4.22
C GLY A 78 8.57 -9.45 3.51
N VAL A 79 8.55 -9.15 2.22
CA VAL A 79 7.39 -9.35 1.36
C VAL A 79 7.32 -10.82 0.92
N GLU A 80 6.21 -11.47 1.21
CA GLU A 80 5.97 -12.86 0.79
C GLU A 80 5.86 -13.00 -0.74
N ALA A 81 6.30 -14.15 -1.25
CA ALA A 81 6.08 -14.56 -2.63
C ALA A 81 4.59 -14.75 -2.94
N GLY A 82 4.22 -14.67 -4.22
CA GLY A 82 2.85 -14.97 -4.67
C GLY A 82 1.81 -13.91 -4.30
N LYS A 83 2.23 -12.69 -3.95
CA LYS A 83 1.31 -11.61 -3.56
C LYS A 83 0.44 -11.14 -4.72
N LEU A 84 1.00 -11.09 -5.92
CA LEU A 84 0.27 -10.74 -7.13
C LEU A 84 -0.76 -11.83 -7.48
N GLU A 85 -0.35 -13.06 -7.48
CA GLU A 85 -1.20 -14.22 -7.80
C GLU A 85 -2.39 -14.31 -6.84
N ARG A 86 -2.14 -14.13 -5.53
CA ARG A 86 -3.22 -14.07 -4.54
C ARG A 86 -4.17 -12.90 -4.78
N MET A 87 -3.64 -11.73 -5.16
CA MET A 87 -4.47 -10.57 -5.46
C MET A 87 -5.37 -10.82 -6.67
N VAL A 88 -4.84 -11.39 -7.74
CA VAL A 88 -5.59 -11.73 -8.96
C VAL A 88 -6.66 -12.79 -8.67
N GLU A 89 -6.33 -13.81 -7.89
CA GLU A 89 -7.30 -14.84 -7.52
C GLU A 89 -8.44 -14.28 -6.65
N GLN A 90 -8.13 -13.40 -5.69
CA GLN A 90 -9.14 -12.70 -4.88
C GLN A 90 -10.02 -11.75 -5.69
N ALA A 91 -9.51 -11.22 -6.80
CA ALA A 91 -10.25 -10.32 -7.68
C ALA A 91 -11.21 -11.05 -8.63
N LYS A 92 -11.04 -12.36 -8.80
CA LYS A 92 -11.76 -13.20 -9.77
C LYS A 92 -13.28 -13.06 -9.66
N GLY A 93 -13.95 -12.89 -10.81
CA GLY A 93 -15.39 -12.68 -10.87
C GLY A 93 -15.86 -11.23 -10.56
N HIS A 94 -14.95 -10.36 -10.14
CA HIS A 94 -15.25 -8.96 -9.88
C HIS A 94 -14.39 -8.03 -10.74
N LEU A 95 -13.09 -8.31 -10.77
CA LEU A 95 -12.09 -7.54 -11.51
C LEU A 95 -11.16 -8.50 -12.26
N GLU A 96 -10.61 -8.05 -13.38
CA GLU A 96 -9.61 -8.75 -14.17
C GLU A 96 -8.43 -7.84 -14.50
N LEU A 97 -7.27 -8.40 -14.84
CA LEU A 97 -6.11 -7.63 -15.27
C LEU A 97 -6.43 -6.86 -16.54
N ALA A 98 -6.20 -5.55 -16.51
CA ALA A 98 -6.33 -4.68 -17.68
C ALA A 98 -5.04 -4.63 -18.51
N SER A 99 -3.90 -4.93 -17.93
CA SER A 99 -2.59 -5.00 -18.58
C SER A 99 -1.62 -5.87 -17.77
N GLU A 100 -0.48 -6.22 -18.36
CA GLU A 100 0.63 -6.84 -17.64
C GLU A 100 1.09 -5.96 -16.48
N PRO A 101 1.32 -6.55 -15.29
CA PRO A 101 1.85 -5.84 -14.14
C PRO A 101 3.25 -5.27 -14.41
N GLN A 102 3.52 -4.06 -13.94
CA GLN A 102 4.81 -3.38 -14.13
C GLN A 102 5.60 -3.34 -12.84
N LEU A 103 6.86 -3.79 -12.89
CA LEU A 103 7.78 -3.62 -11.78
C LEU A 103 8.23 -2.16 -11.69
N ILE A 104 8.11 -1.59 -10.51
CA ILE A 104 8.62 -0.26 -10.17
C ILE A 104 9.67 -0.43 -9.09
N GLU A 105 10.85 0.11 -9.34
CA GLU A 105 11.97 0.04 -8.41
C GLU A 105 12.75 1.35 -8.42
N TYR A 106 13.09 1.85 -7.23
CA TYR A 106 14.01 2.97 -7.07
C TYR A 106 14.66 2.94 -5.68
N THR A 107 15.85 3.51 -5.59
CA THR A 107 16.58 3.65 -4.33
C THR A 107 16.23 4.96 -3.66
N MET A 108 15.93 4.91 -2.36
CA MET A 108 15.70 6.06 -1.49
C MET A 108 16.86 6.18 -0.52
N ARG A 109 17.46 7.35 -0.42
CA ARG A 109 18.41 7.65 0.67
C ARG A 109 17.61 8.19 1.85
N LEU A 110 17.51 7.39 2.91
CA LEU A 110 16.68 7.69 4.08
C LEU A 110 17.54 7.97 5.31
N GLU A 111 17.13 8.98 6.08
CA GLU A 111 17.62 9.25 7.42
C GLU A 111 16.92 8.34 8.45
N ARG A 112 17.49 8.18 9.64
CA ARG A 112 16.94 7.31 10.70
C ARG A 112 15.48 7.62 11.03
N ASP A 113 15.11 8.90 11.11
CA ASP A 113 13.73 9.31 11.42
C ASP A 113 12.76 8.90 10.31
N ALA A 114 13.19 9.02 9.05
CA ALA A 114 12.40 8.57 7.91
C ALA A 114 12.27 7.03 7.89
N ILE A 115 13.33 6.30 8.24
CA ILE A 115 13.29 4.84 8.41
C ILE A 115 12.32 4.46 9.55
N ALA A 116 12.40 5.14 10.69
CA ALA A 116 11.49 4.90 11.80
C ALA A 116 10.02 5.13 11.42
N ALA A 117 9.73 6.21 10.69
CA ALA A 117 8.40 6.49 10.18
C ALA A 117 7.92 5.42 9.19
N GLN A 118 8.80 4.98 8.28
CA GLN A 118 8.51 3.92 7.29
C GLN A 118 8.15 2.60 7.97
N VAL A 119 8.94 2.18 8.96
CA VAL A 119 8.67 0.96 9.75
C VAL A 119 7.38 1.12 10.55
N GLY A 120 7.17 2.28 11.18
CA GLY A 120 5.97 2.58 11.95
C GLY A 120 4.66 2.53 11.15
N MET A 121 4.72 2.75 9.84
CA MET A 121 3.58 2.62 8.94
C MET A 121 3.38 1.18 8.42
N SER A 122 4.33 0.29 8.64
CA SER A 122 4.30 -1.09 8.13
C SER A 122 3.62 -2.05 9.12
N PRO A 123 3.17 -3.23 8.65
CA PRO A 123 2.69 -4.30 9.54
C PRO A 123 3.74 -4.71 10.58
N SER A 124 5.03 -4.57 10.27
CA SER A 124 6.14 -4.93 11.16
C SER A 124 6.17 -4.13 12.46
N ALA A 125 5.59 -2.92 12.49
CA ALA A 125 5.47 -2.11 13.71
C ALA A 125 4.72 -2.83 14.85
N ARG A 126 3.94 -3.85 14.54
CA ARG A 126 3.19 -4.66 15.53
C ARG A 126 3.96 -5.89 16.01
N HIS A 127 5.06 -6.24 15.35
CA HIS A 127 5.82 -7.47 15.61
C HIS A 127 7.15 -7.21 16.32
N VAL A 128 7.61 -5.96 16.37
CA VAL A 128 8.83 -5.56 17.07
C VAL A 128 8.45 -4.67 18.24
N ALA A 129 8.94 -5.00 19.46
CA ALA A 129 8.69 -4.17 20.63
C ALA A 129 9.29 -2.77 20.43
N PRO A 130 8.61 -1.70 20.86
CA PRO A 130 9.04 -0.32 20.59
C PRO A 130 10.43 0.03 21.10
N ASP A 131 10.82 -0.47 22.26
CA ASP A 131 12.15 -0.30 22.86
C ASP A 131 13.25 -0.99 22.05
N VAL A 132 12.99 -2.23 21.61
CA VAL A 132 13.90 -2.99 20.72
C VAL A 132 14.04 -2.29 19.37
N LEU A 133 12.94 -1.77 18.82
CA LEU A 133 13.01 -1.02 17.55
C LEU A 133 13.83 0.26 17.70
N GLN A 134 13.68 0.99 18.79
CA GLN A 134 14.47 2.20 19.05
C GLN A 134 15.97 1.90 19.19
N GLU A 135 16.33 0.83 19.92
CA GLU A 135 17.72 0.39 20.04
C GLU A 135 18.32 0.05 18.66
N ARG A 136 17.60 -0.74 17.86
CA ARG A 136 18.04 -1.13 16.52
C ARG A 136 18.17 0.07 15.57
N LEU A 137 17.22 1.01 15.63
CA LEU A 137 17.28 2.26 14.87
C LEU A 137 18.49 3.09 15.25
N ALA A 138 18.81 3.20 16.55
CA ALA A 138 19.99 3.94 17.02
C ALA A 138 21.33 3.34 16.53
N ALA A 139 21.35 2.03 16.27
CA ALA A 139 22.52 1.32 15.74
C ALA A 139 22.72 1.50 14.22
N LEU A 140 21.69 1.99 13.49
CA LEU A 140 21.82 2.24 12.04
C LEU A 140 22.76 3.43 11.77
N PRO A 141 23.39 3.47 10.59
CA PRO A 141 24.09 4.67 10.12
C PRO A 141 23.10 5.85 10.01
N GLU A 142 23.62 7.07 9.96
CA GLU A 142 22.81 8.29 9.85
C GLU A 142 21.93 8.28 8.60
N HIS A 143 22.43 7.72 7.52
CA HIS A 143 21.72 7.55 6.25
C HIS A 143 21.85 6.12 5.76
N MET A 144 20.80 5.60 5.12
CA MET A 144 20.83 4.32 4.40
C MET A 144 20.20 4.48 3.03
N ASP A 145 20.79 3.82 2.05
CA ASP A 145 20.14 3.62 0.76
C ASP A 145 19.24 2.39 0.87
N VAL A 146 17.95 2.59 0.58
CA VAL A 146 16.90 1.59 0.77
C VAL A 146 16.11 1.45 -0.52
N THR A 147 15.88 0.23 -0.97
CA THR A 147 15.17 -0.05 -2.23
C THR A 147 13.66 -0.11 -2.02
N ALA A 148 12.96 0.83 -2.65
CA ALA A 148 11.51 0.71 -2.82
C ALA A 148 11.23 -0.15 -4.05
N ARG A 149 10.56 -1.29 -3.86
CA ARG A 149 10.22 -2.21 -4.94
C ARG A 149 8.72 -2.57 -4.89
N GLY A 150 8.01 -2.30 -5.96
CA GLY A 150 6.58 -2.56 -6.04
C GLY A 150 6.15 -3.02 -7.41
N GLN A 151 4.96 -3.60 -7.48
CA GLN A 151 4.27 -3.88 -8.75
C GLN A 151 3.07 -2.96 -8.90
N LEU A 152 3.03 -2.25 -10.02
CA LEU A 152 1.86 -1.50 -10.47
C LEU A 152 0.95 -2.46 -11.24
N VAL A 153 -0.26 -2.62 -10.75
CA VAL A 153 -1.27 -3.54 -11.30
C VAL A 153 -2.50 -2.74 -11.68
N ARG A 154 -2.94 -2.89 -12.92
CA ARG A 154 -4.17 -2.26 -13.42
C ARG A 154 -5.25 -3.34 -13.56
N LEU A 155 -6.40 -3.06 -12.97
CA LEU A 155 -7.56 -3.94 -13.02
C LEU A 155 -8.76 -3.16 -13.55
N ARG A 156 -9.65 -3.87 -14.25
CA ARG A 156 -10.94 -3.37 -14.71
C ARG A 156 -12.06 -4.31 -14.28
N LYS A 157 -13.29 -3.88 -14.41
CA LYS A 157 -14.45 -4.76 -14.20
C LYS A 157 -14.37 -5.98 -15.11
N ALA A 158 -14.62 -7.17 -14.53
CA ALA A 158 -14.74 -8.42 -15.26
C ALA A 158 -16.05 -8.45 -16.09
#